data_b4a6411ec0d2fe6caaab92a6a783dd93
#
_entry.id   b4a6411ec0d2fe6caaab92a6a783dd93
#
_cell.length_a   1.000
_cell.length_b   1.000
_cell.length_c   1.000
_cell.angle_alpha   90.00
_cell.angle_beta   90.00
_cell.angle_gamma   90.00
#
_symmetry.space_group_name_H-M   'P 1'
#
loop_
_entity.id
_entity.type
_entity.pdbx_description
1 polymer ?
#
loop_
_entity_poly.entity_id
_entity_poly.type
_entity_poly.pdbx_seq_one_letter_code
_entity_poly.pdbx_strand_id
1 'polypeptide(L)' 'MTNIFAACKTLDELKKAYKAAALKNHPDLGGDTATMQAINAAYEERFDILKRNLNTAAAA' A
#
# COMPACT_ATOMS: atom_id res chain seq x y z
N MET A 1 -14.03 -0.70 -6.76
CA MET A 1 -13.79 -0.27 -5.39
C MET A 1 -12.49 0.51 -5.29
N THR A 2 -12.47 1.48 -4.42
CA THR A 2 -11.29 2.31 -4.26
C THR A 2 -10.21 1.57 -3.46
N ASN A 3 -8.98 1.62 -3.95
CA ASN A 3 -7.84 1.05 -3.25
C ASN A 3 -7.62 1.81 -1.94
N ILE A 4 -7.39 1.09 -0.83
CA ILE A 4 -7.23 1.72 0.49
C ILE A 4 -6.03 2.66 0.54
N PHE A 5 -5.07 2.48 -0.37
CA PHE A 5 -3.90 3.34 -0.46
C PHE A 5 -4.01 4.38 -1.60
N ALA A 6 -5.21 4.58 -2.12
CA ALA A 6 -5.41 5.50 -3.24
C ALA A 6 -5.03 6.94 -2.90
N ALA A 7 -5.14 7.32 -1.62
CA ALA A 7 -4.78 8.65 -1.16
C ALA A 7 -3.27 8.87 -1.09
N CYS A 8 -2.48 7.80 -1.10
CA CYS A 8 -1.03 7.90 -1.06
C CYS A 8 -0.49 8.37 -2.40
N LYS A 9 0.25 9.45 -2.41
CA LYS A 9 0.78 10.04 -3.64
C LYS A 9 2.26 9.77 -3.83
N THR A 10 2.96 9.37 -2.78
CA THR A 10 4.37 9.05 -2.83
C THR A 10 4.62 7.68 -2.24
N LEU A 11 5.76 7.09 -2.60
CA LEU A 11 6.16 5.80 -2.03
C LEU A 11 6.32 5.88 -0.52
N ASP A 12 6.82 7.01 -0.04
CA ASP A 12 7.02 7.23 1.39
C ASP A 12 5.69 7.20 2.15
N GLU A 13 4.69 7.91 1.62
CA GLU A 13 3.35 7.89 2.20
C GLU A 13 2.74 6.48 2.16
N LEU A 14 2.95 5.78 1.05
CA LEU A 14 2.46 4.43 0.89
C LEU A 14 3.06 3.49 1.92
N LYS A 15 4.36 3.56 2.13
CA LYS A 15 5.04 2.71 3.10
C LYS A 15 4.53 2.97 4.51
N LYS A 16 4.32 4.22 4.86
CA LYS A 16 3.80 4.58 6.18
C LYS A 16 2.38 4.06 6.37
N ALA A 17 1.54 4.23 5.36
CA ALA A 17 0.17 3.76 5.41
C ALA A 17 0.11 2.24 5.50
N TYR A 18 0.94 1.56 4.72
CA TYR A 18 1.01 0.10 4.76
C TYR A 18 1.43 -0.40 6.13
N LYS A 19 2.47 0.20 6.69
CA LYS A 19 2.97 -0.20 8.00
C LYS A 19 1.89 -0.05 9.07
N ALA A 20 1.16 1.06 9.05
CA ALA A 20 0.08 1.29 9.99
C ALA A 20 -1.05 0.28 9.80
N ALA A 21 -1.43 0.03 8.56
CA ALA A 21 -2.49 -0.94 8.27
C ALA A 21 -2.08 -2.36 8.64
N ALA A 22 -0.84 -2.73 8.34
CA ALA A 22 -0.32 -4.05 8.67
C ALA A 22 -0.27 -4.28 10.17
N LEU A 23 0.19 -3.29 10.92
CA LEU A 23 0.25 -3.38 12.37
C LEU A 23 -1.14 -3.53 12.97
N LYS A 24 -2.08 -2.76 12.46
CA LYS A 24 -3.46 -2.77 12.95
C LYS A 24 -4.17 -4.09 12.68
N ASN A 25 -3.84 -4.74 11.57
CA ASN A 25 -4.54 -5.94 11.11
C ASN A 25 -3.66 -7.21 11.14
N HIS A 26 -2.55 -7.15 11.85
CA HIS A 26 -1.65 -8.30 11.94
C HIS A 26 -2.35 -9.47 12.66
N PRO A 27 -2.27 -10.69 12.12
CA PRO A 27 -2.93 -11.86 12.74
C PRO A 27 -2.51 -12.10 14.19
N ASP A 28 -1.25 -11.83 14.51
CA ASP A 28 -0.74 -12.00 15.87
C ASP A 28 -1.39 -11.04 16.86
N LEU A 29 -1.95 -9.94 16.37
CA LEU A 29 -2.62 -8.93 17.18
C LEU A 29 -4.15 -9.03 17.07
N GLY A 30 -4.63 -10.16 16.62
CA GLY A 30 -6.06 -10.38 16.49
C GLY A 30 -6.64 -9.94 15.16
N GLY A 31 -5.78 -9.60 14.21
CA GLY A 31 -6.23 -9.23 12.87
C GLY A 31 -6.62 -10.43 12.04
N ASP A 32 -7.22 -10.15 10.89
CA ASP A 32 -7.72 -11.16 9.98
C ASP A 32 -6.74 -11.37 8.81
N THR A 33 -6.42 -12.63 8.54
CA THR A 33 -5.51 -12.98 7.45
C THR A 33 -6.03 -12.51 6.11
N ALA A 34 -7.34 -12.64 5.87
CA ALA A 34 -7.95 -12.19 4.62
C ALA A 34 -7.79 -10.68 4.45
N THR A 35 -7.97 -9.93 5.53
CA THR A 35 -7.76 -8.48 5.52
C THR A 35 -6.31 -8.16 5.21
N MET A 36 -5.39 -8.89 5.81
CA MET A 36 -3.96 -8.67 5.58
C MET A 36 -3.58 -8.95 4.13
N GLN A 37 -4.16 -9.99 3.53
CA GLN A 37 -3.93 -10.30 2.12
C GLN A 37 -4.44 -9.17 1.22
N ALA A 38 -5.60 -8.61 1.55
CA ALA A 38 -6.15 -7.48 0.80
C ALA A 38 -5.24 -6.25 0.91
N ILE A 39 -4.71 -6.01 2.11
CA ILE A 39 -3.77 -4.91 2.35
C ILE A 39 -2.51 -5.11 1.51
N ASN A 40 -1.96 -6.31 1.50
CA ASN A 40 -0.76 -6.60 0.71
C ASN A 40 -1.01 -6.40 -0.77
N ALA A 41 -2.14 -6.86 -1.27
CA ALA A 41 -2.49 -6.71 -2.70
C ALA A 41 -2.65 -5.24 -3.07
N ALA A 42 -3.33 -4.48 -2.22
CA ALA A 42 -3.52 -3.04 -2.44
C ALA A 42 -2.18 -2.30 -2.41
N TYR A 43 -1.31 -2.68 -1.51
CA TYR A 43 0.02 -2.08 -1.40
C TYR A 43 0.83 -2.33 -2.67
N GLU A 44 0.88 -3.57 -3.13
CA GLU A 44 1.64 -3.92 -4.33
C GLU A 44 1.13 -3.18 -5.55
N GLU A 45 -0.18 -3.10 -5.70
CA GLU A 45 -0.79 -2.41 -6.82
C GLU A 45 -0.42 -0.93 -6.79
N ARG A 46 -0.58 -0.29 -5.64
CA ARG A 46 -0.28 1.13 -5.52
C ARG A 46 1.21 1.41 -5.64
N PHE A 47 2.03 0.53 -5.11
CA PHE A 47 3.48 0.63 -5.22
C PHE A 47 3.90 0.65 -6.69
N ASP A 48 3.34 -0.26 -7.47
CA ASP A 48 3.67 -0.35 -8.89
C ASP A 48 3.28 0.93 -9.63
N ILE A 49 2.08 1.46 -9.34
CA ILE A 49 1.60 2.69 -9.96
C ILE A 49 2.52 3.87 -9.63
N LEU A 50 2.85 4.03 -8.36
CA LEU A 50 3.69 5.15 -7.92
C LEU A 50 5.12 5.00 -8.45
N LYS A 51 5.61 3.79 -8.53
CA LYS A 51 6.94 3.51 -9.07
C LYS A 51 6.99 3.87 -10.56
N ARG A 52 5.96 3.51 -11.30
CA ARG A 52 5.87 3.84 -12.72
C ARG A 52 5.83 5.35 -12.94
N ASN A 53 5.03 6.04 -12.14
CA ASN A 53 4.93 7.48 -12.23
C ASN A 53 6.27 8.16 -11.95
N LEU A 54 6.97 7.66 -10.95
CA LEU A 54 8.29 8.16 -10.60
C LEU A 54 9.29 7.94 -11.74
N ASN A 55 9.29 6.76 -12.32
CA ASN A 55 10.16 6.44 -13.44
C ASN A 55 9.83 7.29 -14.67
N THR A 56 8.54 7.48 -14.93
CA THR A 56 8.11 8.31 -16.05
C THR A 56 8.58 9.75 -15.87
N ALA A 57 8.45 10.27 -14.66
CA ALA A 57 8.90 11.62 -14.35
C ALA A 57 10.42 11.73 -14.49
N ALA A 58 11.15 10.70 -14.07
CA ALA A 58 12.59 10.68 -14.20
C ALA A 58 13.04 10.56 -15.65
N ALA A 59 12.28 9.84 -16.46
CA ALA A 59 12.59 9.66 -17.87
C ALA A 59 12.27 10.89 -18.70
N ALA A 60 11.31 11.65 -18.25
CA ALA A 60 10.94 12.88 -18.96
C ALA A 60 11.93 13.99 -18.68
#